data_eadaf4827140160f87545f4ccc635033
#
_entry.id   eadaf4827140160f87545f4ccc635033
#
_cell.length_a   1.000
_cell.length_b   1.000
_cell.length_c   1.000
_cell.angle_alpha   90.00
_cell.angle_beta   90.00
_cell.angle_gamma   90.00
#
_symmetry.space_group_name_H-M   'P 1'
#
loop_
_entity.id
_entity.type
_entity.pdbx_description
1 polymer ?
#
loop_
_entity_poly.entity_id
_entity_poly.type
_entity_poly.pdbx_seq_one_letter_code
_entity_poly.pdbx_strand_id
1 'polypeptide(L)'
;MNNKRSNDFGRMEHAEAFDASFEKPADDFPLRPTNEVLIRKKKRTHNKLKKRLKIAAIVVGVIALIAGGAAWAVVSSIKAGEAAMKQASEPTQIETAEDAVSYDEGRTIEHDGHTYAYNENIVSVVVMGYDKSLHANSTAGSGQADAVMVLALDTKTGKATVIGIPRDSMVDVGEFVGDAFIGQEKMQLCLAFSYGDGAHTSCEYTTTAVSRALYNMPMSYYMALDYDGIAPLNDAIGGVSVNALEAIPNTGIVAGQDIVLYGDNAARYVQYRDTSTLTSSLDRQARQVQYLQAFSSKALASAKGNVTSLIDLFNVANQYSVTNLGVNEFGYLASSVLTNGITSLEVVTLPGEPVQGAQFVEVYLDEEAVYQTVLDVYYTQVD
;
A
#
# COMPACT_ATOMS: atom_id res chain seq x y z
N MET A 1 -33.45 -27.57 -45.53
CA MET A 1 -32.75 -27.67 -46.85
C MET A 1 -31.31 -27.95 -46.48
N ASN A 2 -30.93 -29.23 -46.42
CA ASN A 2 -30.34 -30.09 -47.49
C ASN A 2 -29.02 -29.48 -47.97
N ASN A 3 -27.85 -30.17 -47.93
CA ASN A 3 -27.47 -31.55 -48.21
C ASN A 3 -26.00 -31.72 -47.77
N LYS A 4 -25.56 -32.67 -46.98
CA LYS A 4 -25.24 -34.08 -47.25
C LYS A 4 -24.39 -34.36 -48.52
N ARG A 5 -23.19 -34.93 -48.32
CA ARG A 5 -22.74 -36.29 -48.74
C ARG A 5 -21.22 -36.33 -48.66
N SER A 6 -20.61 -37.17 -47.96
CA SER A 6 -20.45 -38.64 -47.83
C SER A 6 -19.54 -39.25 -48.90
N ASN A 7 -18.53 -39.96 -48.40
CA ASN A 7 -18.04 -41.30 -48.79
C ASN A 7 -17.47 -41.44 -50.21
N ASP A 8 -16.44 -42.20 -50.50
CA ASP A 8 -16.33 -43.64 -50.20
C ASP A 8 -14.97 -44.22 -50.62
N PHE A 9 -14.54 -45.22 -49.95
CA PHE A 9 -13.88 -46.46 -50.27
C PHE A 9 -13.26 -46.71 -51.71
N GLY A 10 -12.09 -47.35 -51.69
CA GLY A 10 -11.60 -48.12 -52.84
C GLY A 10 -10.32 -48.90 -52.56
N ARG A 11 -10.47 -50.08 -52.07
CA ARG A 11 -9.53 -51.21 -51.92
C ARG A 11 -9.43 -51.96 -53.23
N MET A 12 -8.25 -52.52 -53.59
CA MET A 12 -7.99 -53.84 -54.24
C MET A 12 -6.52 -53.91 -54.65
N GLU A 13 -5.76 -54.76 -54.01
CA GLU A 13 -5.37 -56.14 -54.38
C GLU A 13 -5.18 -56.40 -55.91
N HIS A 14 -3.94 -56.73 -56.27
CA HIS A 14 -3.66 -58.06 -56.83
C HIS A 14 -2.15 -58.30 -56.88
N ALA A 15 -1.81 -59.49 -56.46
CA ALA A 15 -0.53 -60.17 -56.57
C ALA A 15 -0.31 -60.64 -58.00
N GLU A 16 0.92 -60.81 -58.41
CA GLU A 16 1.40 -62.06 -59.04
C GLU A 16 2.93 -62.13 -59.14
N ALA A 17 3.40 -63.31 -58.81
CA ALA A 17 4.77 -63.78 -58.75
C ALA A 17 5.33 -64.14 -60.12
N PHE A 18 6.61 -64.24 -60.26
CA PHE A 18 7.43 -65.20 -60.95
C PHE A 18 8.85 -64.65 -61.11
N ASP A 19 9.80 -65.23 -60.76
CA ASP A 19 10.55 -66.48 -60.60
C ASP A 19 12.01 -66.28 -61.06
N ALA A 20 12.82 -66.80 -60.27
CA ALA A 20 14.15 -67.40 -60.36
C ALA A 20 15.16 -66.91 -61.42
N SER A 21 16.32 -66.59 -61.04
CA SER A 21 17.46 -67.52 -60.96
C SER A 21 18.82 -66.82 -60.92
N PHE A 22 19.65 -67.31 -60.00
CA PHE A 22 21.14 -67.43 -60.07
C PHE A 22 22.00 -66.17 -60.38
N GLU A 23 22.83 -65.76 -59.51
CA GLU A 23 24.18 -66.26 -59.20
C GLU A 23 24.78 -65.44 -58.02
N LYS A 24 25.39 -66.15 -57.09
CA LYS A 24 26.39 -65.56 -56.21
C LYS A 24 27.71 -65.44 -56.91
N PRO A 25 28.47 -64.41 -56.66
CA PRO A 25 29.75 -64.68 -55.98
C PRO A 25 30.09 -63.64 -54.88
N ALA A 26 30.72 -64.21 -53.91
CA ALA A 26 31.88 -63.76 -53.15
C ALA A 26 31.75 -62.48 -52.30
N ASP A 27 31.76 -62.75 -51.02
CA ASP A 27 32.54 -62.07 -49.96
C ASP A 27 32.94 -60.60 -50.19
N ASP A 28 32.16 -59.73 -49.68
CA ASP A 28 32.72 -58.47 -49.22
C ASP A 28 32.52 -58.32 -47.68
N PHE A 29 33.56 -58.69 -46.94
CA PHE A 29 33.69 -58.41 -45.51
C PHE A 29 33.65 -56.92 -45.30
N PRO A 30 32.76 -56.38 -44.46
CA PRO A 30 32.82 -55.00 -44.15
C PRO A 30 34.13 -54.77 -43.39
N LEU A 31 35.02 -53.98 -43.97
CA LEU A 31 36.24 -53.53 -43.36
C LEU A 31 35.89 -52.87 -41.98
N ARG A 32 36.42 -53.47 -40.91
CA ARG A 32 36.31 -52.86 -39.58
C ARG A 32 36.87 -51.44 -39.69
N PRO A 33 36.15 -50.41 -39.21
CA PRO A 33 36.65 -49.05 -39.25
C PRO A 33 37.97 -49.00 -38.51
N THR A 34 39.00 -48.52 -39.17
CA THR A 34 40.34 -48.36 -38.59
C THR A 34 40.25 -47.54 -37.33
N ASN A 35 41.10 -47.86 -36.33
CA ASN A 35 41.17 -47.15 -35.03
C ASN A 35 41.27 -45.64 -35.18
N GLU A 36 41.85 -45.12 -36.26
CA GLU A 36 41.93 -43.68 -36.56
C GLU A 36 40.55 -43.02 -36.79
N VAL A 37 39.58 -43.70 -37.43
CA VAL A 37 38.24 -43.16 -37.67
C VAL A 37 37.46 -43.10 -36.36
N LEU A 38 37.63 -44.09 -35.51
CA LEU A 38 37.02 -44.11 -34.17
C LEU A 38 37.60 -43.02 -33.26
N ILE A 39 38.93 -42.79 -33.30
CA ILE A 39 39.62 -41.73 -32.53
C ILE A 39 39.18 -40.33 -33.04
N ARG A 40 39.06 -40.14 -34.35
CA ARG A 40 38.57 -38.86 -34.92
C ARG A 40 37.09 -38.60 -34.57
N LYS A 41 36.20 -39.59 -34.59
CA LYS A 41 34.83 -39.47 -34.13
C LYS A 41 34.73 -39.16 -32.64
N LYS A 42 35.53 -39.86 -31.82
CA LYS A 42 35.56 -39.62 -30.35
C LYS A 42 36.13 -38.22 -29.99
N LYS A 43 37.12 -37.70 -30.69
CA LYS A 43 37.66 -36.34 -30.52
C LYS A 43 36.65 -35.27 -30.98
N ARG A 44 35.91 -35.51 -32.05
CA ARG A 44 34.87 -34.56 -32.57
C ARG A 44 33.68 -34.45 -31.65
N THR A 45 33.22 -35.54 -31.04
CA THR A 45 32.14 -35.55 -30.06
C THR A 45 32.57 -34.87 -28.73
N HIS A 46 33.82 -35.14 -28.29
CA HIS A 46 34.36 -34.52 -27.07
C HIS A 46 34.53 -33.00 -27.22
N ASN A 47 34.94 -32.52 -28.37
CA ASN A 47 35.04 -31.08 -28.65
C ASN A 47 33.67 -30.39 -28.75
N LYS A 48 32.66 -31.08 -29.29
CA LYS A 48 31.29 -30.59 -29.32
C LYS A 48 30.69 -30.53 -27.93
N LEU A 49 30.96 -31.50 -27.04
CA LEU A 49 30.54 -31.53 -25.66
C LEU A 49 31.19 -30.40 -24.85
N LYS A 50 32.51 -30.21 -24.98
CA LYS A 50 33.25 -29.10 -24.34
C LYS A 50 32.73 -27.74 -24.81
N LYS A 51 32.36 -27.59 -26.10
CA LYS A 51 31.80 -26.33 -26.60
C LYS A 51 30.39 -26.06 -26.04
N ARG A 52 29.56 -27.11 -25.92
CA ARG A 52 28.22 -27.02 -25.30
C ARG A 52 28.30 -26.70 -23.82
N LEU A 53 29.24 -27.32 -23.07
CA LEU A 53 29.50 -27.01 -21.66
C LEU A 53 29.97 -25.59 -21.46
N LYS A 54 30.85 -25.06 -22.34
CA LYS A 54 31.29 -23.66 -22.27
C LYS A 54 30.12 -22.70 -22.52
N ILE A 55 29.26 -22.97 -23.51
CA ILE A 55 28.07 -22.16 -23.79
C ILE A 55 27.09 -22.22 -22.61
N ALA A 56 26.85 -23.41 -22.05
CA ALA A 56 26.00 -23.56 -20.87
C ALA A 56 26.55 -22.78 -19.66
N ALA A 57 27.86 -22.83 -19.42
CA ALA A 57 28.49 -22.07 -18.35
C ALA A 57 28.39 -20.53 -18.53
N ILE A 58 28.50 -20.06 -19.78
CA ILE A 58 28.30 -18.63 -20.11
C ILE A 58 26.85 -18.23 -19.87
N VAL A 59 25.87 -19.04 -20.31
CA VAL A 59 24.44 -18.78 -20.11
C VAL A 59 24.09 -18.73 -18.63
N VAL A 60 24.57 -19.69 -17.83
CA VAL A 60 24.40 -19.70 -16.37
C VAL A 60 25.06 -18.49 -15.74
N GLY A 61 26.25 -18.09 -16.18
CA GLY A 61 26.93 -16.88 -15.69
C GLY A 61 26.13 -15.60 -16.02
N VAL A 62 25.58 -15.49 -17.22
CA VAL A 62 24.73 -14.35 -17.62
C VAL A 62 23.43 -14.30 -16.80
N ILE A 63 22.78 -15.45 -16.59
CA ILE A 63 21.57 -15.52 -15.75
C ILE A 63 21.91 -15.12 -14.30
N ALA A 64 23.03 -15.58 -13.76
CA ALA A 64 23.48 -15.22 -12.41
C ALA A 64 23.79 -13.73 -12.30
N LEU A 65 24.39 -13.10 -13.32
CA LEU A 65 24.65 -11.65 -13.36
C LEU A 65 23.35 -10.85 -13.45
N ILE A 66 22.38 -11.29 -14.26
CA ILE A 66 21.06 -10.63 -14.36
C ILE A 66 20.30 -10.75 -13.04
N ALA A 67 20.26 -11.93 -12.45
CA ALA A 67 19.61 -12.18 -11.17
C ALA A 67 20.29 -11.38 -10.02
N GLY A 68 21.62 -11.34 -10.01
CA GLY A 68 22.40 -10.54 -9.05
C GLY A 68 22.17 -9.04 -9.21
N GLY A 69 22.12 -8.56 -10.48
CA GLY A 69 21.83 -7.16 -10.78
C GLY A 69 20.40 -6.77 -10.36
N ALA A 70 19.39 -7.61 -10.63
CA ALA A 70 18.03 -7.38 -10.20
C ALA A 70 17.90 -7.38 -8.66
N ALA A 71 18.50 -8.32 -7.98
CA ALA A 71 18.53 -8.37 -6.52
C ALA A 71 19.22 -7.13 -5.92
N TRP A 72 20.35 -6.71 -6.51
CA TRP A 72 21.05 -5.49 -6.10
C TRP A 72 20.19 -4.24 -6.29
N ALA A 73 19.49 -4.12 -7.42
CA ALA A 73 18.59 -3.00 -7.70
C ALA A 73 17.45 -2.92 -6.66
N VAL A 74 16.83 -4.04 -6.31
CA VAL A 74 15.78 -4.10 -5.29
C VAL A 74 16.33 -3.69 -3.92
N VAL A 75 17.47 -4.23 -3.50
CA VAL A 75 18.10 -3.87 -2.22
C VAL A 75 18.50 -2.40 -2.19
N SER A 76 19.02 -1.86 -3.30
CA SER A 76 19.38 -0.45 -3.43
C SER A 76 18.15 0.46 -3.32
N SER A 77 17.04 0.07 -3.96
CA SER A 77 15.76 0.79 -3.89
C SER A 77 15.21 0.84 -2.45
N ILE A 78 15.20 -0.31 -1.75
CA ILE A 78 14.76 -0.39 -0.34
C ILE A 78 15.63 0.50 0.57
N LYS A 79 16.96 0.49 0.40
CA LYS A 79 17.85 1.35 1.18
C LYS A 79 17.67 2.83 0.88
N ALA A 80 17.39 3.19 -0.38
CA ALA A 80 17.08 4.57 -0.73
C ALA A 80 15.79 5.03 -0.07
N GLY A 81 14.75 4.19 -0.05
CA GLY A 81 13.50 4.44 0.65
C GLY A 81 13.68 4.57 2.16
N GLU A 82 14.50 3.68 2.77
CA GLU A 82 14.85 3.78 4.19
C GLU A 82 15.51 5.13 4.53
N ALA A 83 16.51 5.53 3.75
CA ALA A 83 17.22 6.79 3.97
C ALA A 83 16.29 8.01 3.83
N ALA A 84 15.44 8.02 2.79
CA ALA A 84 14.48 9.09 2.56
C ALA A 84 13.46 9.19 3.70
N MET A 85 12.90 8.06 4.14
CA MET A 85 11.91 8.03 5.21
C MET A 85 12.50 8.40 6.58
N LYS A 86 13.70 7.93 6.90
CA LYS A 86 14.39 8.34 8.12
C LYS A 86 14.68 9.83 8.14
N GLN A 87 15.17 10.39 7.04
CA GLN A 87 15.39 11.83 6.94
C GLN A 87 14.08 12.62 7.10
N ALA A 88 12.99 12.13 6.52
CA ALA A 88 11.68 12.77 6.60
C ALA A 88 11.01 12.64 7.98
N SER A 89 11.46 11.70 8.81
CA SER A 89 10.97 11.48 10.19
C SER A 89 11.84 12.15 11.25
N GLU A 90 12.90 12.89 10.85
CA GLU A 90 13.73 13.63 11.80
C GLU A 90 12.90 14.74 12.48
N PRO A 91 12.94 14.81 13.82
CA PRO A 91 12.22 15.85 14.54
C PRO A 91 12.84 17.23 14.28
N THR A 92 12.01 18.18 13.87
CA THR A 92 12.39 19.56 13.68
C THR A 92 11.32 20.45 14.31
N GLN A 93 11.65 21.19 15.35
CA GLN A 93 10.72 22.14 16.00
C GLN A 93 9.44 21.46 16.56
N ILE A 94 9.59 20.29 17.20
CA ILE A 94 8.48 19.67 17.93
C ILE A 94 8.04 20.60 19.05
N GLU A 95 6.75 20.86 19.11
CA GLU A 95 6.12 21.57 20.22
C GLU A 95 5.85 20.61 21.38
N THR A 96 5.69 21.16 22.59
CA THR A 96 5.38 20.40 23.81
C THR A 96 4.20 21.01 24.54
N ALA A 97 3.55 20.21 25.37
CA ALA A 97 2.57 20.75 26.32
C ALA A 97 3.21 21.80 27.26
N GLU A 98 2.41 22.69 27.84
CA GLU A 98 2.89 23.78 28.67
C GLU A 98 3.67 23.31 29.92
N ASP A 99 3.35 22.13 30.45
CA ASP A 99 3.96 21.50 31.62
C ASP A 99 5.09 20.52 31.28
N ALA A 100 5.44 20.37 29.98
CA ALA A 100 6.52 19.52 29.50
C ALA A 100 7.77 20.34 29.15
N VAL A 101 8.94 19.74 29.31
CA VAL A 101 10.23 20.34 28.95
C VAL A 101 10.84 19.55 27.81
N SER A 102 11.18 20.23 26.72
CA SER A 102 11.80 19.65 25.52
C SER A 102 13.30 19.95 25.48
N TYR A 103 14.07 18.95 25.09
CA TYR A 103 15.50 19.02 24.81
C TYR A 103 15.81 18.50 23.41
N ASP A 104 16.90 18.95 22.82
CA ASP A 104 17.43 18.45 21.54
C ASP A 104 16.36 18.44 20.41
N GLU A 105 15.68 19.58 20.22
CA GLU A 105 14.63 19.75 19.19
C GLU A 105 13.44 18.78 19.32
N GLY A 106 13.16 18.31 20.54
CA GLY A 106 12.08 17.37 20.82
C GLY A 106 12.53 15.91 20.86
N ARG A 107 13.84 15.61 20.75
CA ARG A 107 14.32 14.22 20.88
C ARG A 107 14.20 13.66 22.29
N THR A 108 14.19 14.52 23.29
CA THR A 108 13.96 14.15 24.69
C THR A 108 12.91 15.08 25.27
N ILE A 109 11.94 14.53 25.98
CA ILE A 109 10.86 15.25 26.64
C ILE A 109 10.81 14.78 28.10
N GLU A 110 10.72 15.73 29.03
CA GLU A 110 10.34 15.48 30.43
C GLU A 110 8.89 15.92 30.63
N HIS A 111 8.03 15.02 31.07
CA HIS A 111 6.61 15.25 31.31
C HIS A 111 6.13 14.35 32.45
N ASP A 112 5.34 14.90 33.40
CA ASP A 112 4.80 14.20 34.58
C ASP A 112 5.84 13.40 35.38
N GLY A 113 7.09 13.92 35.46
CA GLY A 113 8.19 13.32 36.19
C GLY A 113 8.84 12.12 35.49
N HIS A 114 8.49 11.88 34.23
CA HIS A 114 9.05 10.87 33.38
C HIS A 114 9.86 11.48 32.23
N THR A 115 10.83 10.70 31.73
CA THR A 115 11.66 11.08 30.60
C THR A 115 11.29 10.20 29.39
N TYR A 116 11.06 10.84 28.27
CA TYR A 116 10.66 10.22 27.00
C TYR A 116 11.70 10.47 25.92
N ALA A 117 12.14 9.44 25.24
CA ALA A 117 13.06 9.53 24.10
C ALA A 117 12.31 9.28 22.79
N TYR A 118 12.53 10.14 21.78
CA TYR A 118 11.93 10.03 20.46
C TYR A 118 12.33 8.71 19.76
N ASN A 119 11.37 8.03 19.16
CA ASN A 119 11.61 6.79 18.44
C ASN A 119 11.86 7.08 16.95
N GLU A 120 13.11 7.14 16.54
CA GLU A 120 13.54 7.42 15.17
C GLU A 120 13.11 6.34 14.14
N ASN A 121 12.54 5.21 14.60
CA ASN A 121 12.07 4.15 13.72
C ASN A 121 10.60 4.31 13.30
N ILE A 122 9.91 5.33 13.84
CA ILE A 122 8.53 5.62 13.45
C ILE A 122 8.51 6.35 12.11
N VAL A 123 7.75 5.81 11.19
CA VAL A 123 7.41 6.46 9.91
C VAL A 123 5.92 6.73 9.89
N SER A 124 5.56 7.99 9.60
CA SER A 124 4.17 8.44 9.54
C SER A 124 3.73 8.71 8.11
N VAL A 125 2.52 8.26 7.79
CA VAL A 125 1.83 8.57 6.53
C VAL A 125 0.45 9.13 6.87
N VAL A 126 0.17 10.34 6.41
CA VAL A 126 -1.16 10.94 6.55
C VAL A 126 -2.07 10.34 5.47
N VAL A 127 -3.10 9.63 5.90
CA VAL A 127 -4.08 9.00 5.01
C VAL A 127 -5.35 9.85 5.02
N MET A 128 -5.79 10.26 3.84
CA MET A 128 -6.97 11.09 3.65
C MET A 128 -7.98 10.36 2.77
N GLY A 129 -9.26 10.53 3.04
CA GLY A 129 -10.34 10.14 2.16
C GLY A 129 -11.05 11.37 1.62
N TYR A 130 -11.24 11.48 0.32
CA TYR A 130 -11.93 12.60 -0.32
C TYR A 130 -12.84 12.13 -1.45
N ASP A 131 -13.77 12.98 -1.86
CA ASP A 131 -14.67 12.72 -2.99
C ASP A 131 -14.31 13.61 -4.17
N LYS A 132 -13.62 13.02 -5.15
CA LYS A 132 -13.22 13.73 -6.37
C LYS A 132 -14.40 14.22 -7.20
N SER A 133 -15.54 13.53 -7.16
CA SER A 133 -16.71 13.90 -7.95
C SER A 133 -17.32 15.22 -7.48
N LEU A 134 -17.21 15.56 -6.21
CA LEU A 134 -17.66 16.84 -5.66
C LEU A 134 -16.78 18.01 -6.13
N HIS A 135 -15.49 17.77 -6.43
CA HIS A 135 -14.57 18.79 -6.93
C HIS A 135 -14.88 19.23 -8.34
N ALA A 136 -15.25 18.30 -9.22
CA ALA A 136 -15.52 18.58 -10.63
C ALA A 136 -16.70 19.56 -10.84
N ASN A 137 -17.58 19.72 -9.84
CA ASN A 137 -18.80 20.52 -9.90
C ASN A 137 -18.79 21.76 -9.00
N SER A 138 -17.70 21.99 -8.24
CA SER A 138 -17.61 23.12 -7.29
C SER A 138 -16.85 24.28 -7.91
N THR A 139 -17.49 25.45 -7.97
CA THR A 139 -16.84 26.74 -8.34
C THR A 139 -16.07 27.36 -7.18
N ALA A 140 -16.02 26.72 -6.01
CA ALA A 140 -15.58 27.31 -4.75
C ALA A 140 -14.52 26.48 -4.00
N GLY A 141 -13.66 25.71 -4.69
CA GLY A 141 -12.56 25.06 -4.01
C GLY A 141 -12.35 23.58 -4.35
N SER A 142 -11.28 23.03 -3.84
CA SER A 142 -10.77 21.69 -4.14
C SER A 142 -11.48 20.56 -3.39
N GLY A 143 -12.58 20.83 -2.69
CA GLY A 143 -13.32 19.89 -1.83
C GLY A 143 -12.75 19.78 -0.41
N GLN A 144 -13.05 18.70 0.27
CA GLN A 144 -12.69 18.50 1.67
C GLN A 144 -12.13 17.09 1.88
N ALA A 145 -11.18 16.95 2.81
CA ALA A 145 -10.79 15.65 3.32
C ALA A 145 -11.84 15.15 4.32
N ASP A 146 -12.66 14.20 3.89
CA ASP A 146 -13.75 13.65 4.71
C ASP A 146 -13.30 12.63 5.76
N ALA A 147 -12.14 12.06 5.58
CA ALA A 147 -11.46 11.20 6.54
C ALA A 147 -10.00 11.64 6.63
N VAL A 148 -9.48 11.78 7.85
CA VAL A 148 -8.09 12.11 8.10
C VAL A 148 -7.56 11.19 9.20
N MET A 149 -6.48 10.47 8.89
CA MET A 149 -5.83 9.53 9.80
C MET A 149 -4.32 9.61 9.62
N VAL A 150 -3.56 9.28 10.66
CA VAL A 150 -2.12 9.07 10.57
C VAL A 150 -1.84 7.58 10.78
N LEU A 151 -1.18 6.95 9.82
CA LEU A 151 -0.60 5.64 10.00
C LEU A 151 0.84 5.82 10.48
N ALA A 152 1.10 5.51 11.74
CA ALA A 152 2.43 5.48 12.33
C ALA A 152 2.92 4.02 12.43
N LEU A 153 4.03 3.71 11.77
CA LEU A 153 4.64 2.38 11.75
C LEU A 153 6.03 2.42 12.35
N ASP A 154 6.24 1.69 13.44
CA ASP A 154 7.58 1.38 13.91
C ASP A 154 8.19 0.30 12.99
N THR A 155 9.08 0.73 12.11
CA THR A 155 9.69 -0.11 11.09
C THR A 155 10.65 -1.16 11.65
N LYS A 156 11.05 -1.03 12.92
CA LYS A 156 11.92 -1.97 13.61
C LYS A 156 11.16 -3.06 14.38
N THR A 157 10.06 -2.68 15.04
CA THR A 157 9.29 -3.60 15.88
C THR A 157 8.06 -4.15 15.17
N GLY A 158 7.57 -3.48 14.13
CA GLY A 158 6.31 -3.80 13.44
C GLY A 158 5.06 -3.36 14.23
N LYS A 159 5.20 -2.53 15.29
CA LYS A 159 4.05 -1.90 15.91
C LYS A 159 3.48 -0.85 14.95
N ALA A 160 2.19 -0.96 14.63
CA ALA A 160 1.48 0.01 13.82
C ALA A 160 0.37 0.65 14.65
N THR A 161 0.27 1.98 14.56
CA THR A 161 -0.81 2.74 15.20
C THR A 161 -1.50 3.59 14.14
N VAL A 162 -2.83 3.56 14.11
CA VAL A 162 -3.65 4.46 13.31
C VAL A 162 -4.26 5.50 14.25
N ILE A 163 -3.92 6.77 14.04
CA ILE A 163 -4.47 7.89 14.79
C ILE A 163 -5.56 8.52 13.93
N GLY A 164 -6.81 8.33 14.27
CA GLY A 164 -7.96 8.96 13.62
C GLY A 164 -8.16 10.37 14.16
N ILE A 165 -8.23 11.36 13.28
CA ILE A 165 -8.47 12.76 13.66
C ILE A 165 -9.86 13.15 13.13
N PRO A 166 -10.81 13.57 14.00
CA PRO A 166 -12.11 14.01 13.53
C PRO A 166 -11.96 15.15 12.51
N ARG A 167 -12.62 15.02 11.36
CA ARG A 167 -12.49 16.00 10.26
C ARG A 167 -12.93 17.42 10.65
N ASP A 168 -13.85 17.51 11.61
CA ASP A 168 -14.40 18.75 12.10
C ASP A 168 -13.60 19.32 13.28
N SER A 169 -12.39 18.77 13.59
CA SER A 169 -11.48 19.26 14.62
C SER A 169 -11.01 20.67 14.32
N MET A 170 -11.11 21.55 15.30
CA MET A 170 -10.66 22.93 15.22
C MET A 170 -9.14 22.99 15.45
N VAL A 171 -8.38 23.11 14.36
CA VAL A 171 -6.92 23.08 14.33
C VAL A 171 -6.35 24.29 13.60
N ASP A 172 -5.05 24.54 13.70
CA ASP A 172 -4.37 25.62 13.00
C ASP A 172 -4.17 25.28 11.52
N VAL A 173 -5.06 25.77 10.68
CA VAL A 173 -5.05 25.61 9.23
C VAL A 173 -4.35 26.82 8.60
N GLY A 174 -3.44 26.55 7.63
CA GLY A 174 -2.77 27.61 6.88
C GLY A 174 -3.73 28.32 5.93
N GLU A 175 -3.62 29.64 5.88
CA GLU A 175 -4.32 30.48 4.91
C GLU A 175 -3.38 30.90 3.80
N PHE A 176 -3.90 30.94 2.58
CA PHE A 176 -3.11 31.23 1.37
C PHE A 176 -3.85 32.21 0.45
N VAL A 177 -3.08 33.10 -0.21
CA VAL A 177 -3.57 33.91 -1.33
C VAL A 177 -2.74 33.54 -2.57
N GLY A 178 -3.34 32.77 -3.46
CA GLY A 178 -2.57 32.02 -4.45
C GLY A 178 -1.63 31.04 -3.74
N ASP A 179 -0.35 31.05 -4.10
CA ASP A 179 0.67 30.19 -3.46
C ASP A 179 1.34 30.85 -2.24
N ALA A 180 0.95 32.09 -1.88
CA ALA A 180 1.56 32.80 -0.77
C ALA A 180 0.86 32.48 0.56
N PHE A 181 1.60 31.90 1.51
CA PHE A 181 1.15 31.74 2.89
C PHE A 181 1.01 33.13 3.55
N ILE A 182 -0.16 33.42 4.11
CA ILE A 182 -0.48 34.70 4.73
C ILE A 182 -0.73 34.62 6.24
N GLY A 183 -0.89 33.41 6.79
CA GLY A 183 -1.16 33.17 8.19
C GLY A 183 -1.79 31.81 8.44
N GLN A 184 -2.27 31.64 9.66
CA GLN A 184 -3.06 30.46 10.05
C GLN A 184 -4.22 30.89 10.94
N GLU A 185 -5.30 30.13 10.87
CA GLU A 185 -6.49 30.37 11.67
C GLU A 185 -7.04 29.02 12.21
N LYS A 186 -7.68 29.06 13.36
CA LYS A 186 -8.40 27.91 13.93
C LYS A 186 -9.65 27.62 13.09
N MET A 187 -9.64 26.54 12.35
CA MET A 187 -10.80 26.08 11.57
C MET A 187 -10.83 24.55 11.47
N GLN A 188 -11.92 24.03 10.95
CA GLN A 188 -12.06 22.58 10.78
C GLN A 188 -10.95 21.99 9.92
N LEU A 189 -10.32 20.89 10.37
CA LEU A 189 -9.22 20.21 9.69
C LEU A 189 -9.53 19.88 8.23
N CYS A 190 -10.77 19.46 7.91
CA CYS A 190 -11.16 19.12 6.55
C CYS A 190 -11.05 20.29 5.56
N LEU A 191 -11.06 21.54 6.03
CA LEU A 191 -10.94 22.72 5.18
C LEU A 191 -9.51 22.95 4.69
N ALA A 192 -8.50 22.41 5.38
CA ALA A 192 -7.11 22.50 4.92
C ALA A 192 -6.94 21.98 3.47
N PHE A 193 -7.66 20.90 3.13
CA PHE A 193 -7.67 20.35 1.77
C PHE A 193 -8.27 21.31 0.73
N SER A 194 -9.24 22.12 1.14
CA SER A 194 -9.96 23.03 0.25
C SER A 194 -9.13 24.22 -0.23
N TYR A 195 -8.05 24.56 0.49
CA TYR A 195 -7.15 25.66 0.13
C TYR A 195 -6.13 25.31 -0.96
N GLY A 196 -5.99 24.04 -1.32
CA GLY A 196 -5.06 23.59 -2.35
C GLY A 196 -5.74 23.38 -3.71
N ASP A 197 -5.14 22.51 -4.49
CA ASP A 197 -5.49 22.20 -5.89
C ASP A 197 -6.42 20.98 -6.06
N GLY A 198 -6.85 20.36 -4.96
CA GLY A 198 -7.56 19.08 -4.98
C GLY A 198 -6.65 17.89 -5.25
N ALA A 199 -5.34 18.09 -5.21
CA ALA A 199 -4.30 17.10 -5.47
C ALA A 199 -3.14 17.26 -4.48
N HIS A 200 -1.89 17.41 -4.96
CA HIS A 200 -0.69 17.43 -4.11
C HIS A 200 -0.68 18.59 -3.13
N THR A 201 -0.99 19.81 -3.57
CA THR A 201 -1.01 21.00 -2.67
C THR A 201 -2.06 20.85 -1.57
N SER A 202 -3.25 20.32 -1.89
CA SER A 202 -4.29 20.02 -0.89
C SER A 202 -3.82 19.00 0.15
N CYS A 203 -3.10 17.96 -0.29
CA CYS A 203 -2.52 16.97 0.60
C CYS A 203 -1.44 17.57 1.51
N GLU A 204 -0.57 18.42 0.98
CA GLU A 204 0.50 19.09 1.73
C GLU A 204 -0.07 20.02 2.80
N TYR A 205 -1.10 20.81 2.48
CA TYR A 205 -1.75 21.69 3.46
C TYR A 205 -2.45 20.91 4.56
N THR A 206 -3.14 19.83 4.21
CA THR A 206 -3.77 18.94 5.20
C THR A 206 -2.71 18.27 6.08
N THR A 207 -1.62 17.78 5.49
CA THR A 207 -0.52 17.14 6.21
C THR A 207 0.14 18.11 7.19
N THR A 208 0.30 19.38 6.79
CA THR A 208 0.82 20.43 7.68
C THR A 208 -0.13 20.71 8.85
N ALA A 209 -1.44 20.78 8.59
CA ALA A 209 -2.43 20.97 9.65
C ALA A 209 -2.47 19.78 10.62
N VAL A 210 -2.32 18.56 10.13
CA VAL A 210 -2.20 17.34 10.94
C VAL A 210 -0.93 17.37 11.80
N SER A 211 0.21 17.78 11.24
CA SER A 211 1.47 17.93 11.98
C SER A 211 1.28 18.90 13.16
N ARG A 212 0.69 20.08 12.91
CA ARG A 212 0.41 21.07 13.97
C ARG A 212 -0.54 20.53 15.05
N ALA A 213 -1.60 19.83 14.64
CA ALA A 213 -2.54 19.21 15.58
C ALA A 213 -1.89 18.14 16.48
N LEU A 214 -0.74 17.59 16.06
CA LEU A 214 0.05 16.59 16.76
C LEU A 214 1.40 17.18 17.21
N TYR A 215 1.41 18.40 17.73
CA TYR A 215 2.60 19.06 18.31
C TYR A 215 3.80 19.14 17.36
N ASN A 216 3.53 19.42 16.09
CA ASN A 216 4.52 19.49 15.02
C ASN A 216 5.32 18.19 14.80
N MET A 217 4.68 17.02 15.06
CA MET A 217 5.28 15.74 14.72
C MET A 217 5.61 15.67 13.23
N PRO A 218 6.76 15.07 12.83
CA PRO A 218 7.17 14.98 11.44
C PRO A 218 6.15 14.21 10.58
N MET A 219 5.49 14.92 9.66
CA MET A 219 4.49 14.39 8.75
C MET A 219 4.89 14.75 7.32
N SER A 220 5.68 13.90 6.66
CA SER A 220 6.22 14.18 5.32
C SER A 220 5.56 13.38 4.21
N TYR A 221 4.88 12.30 4.56
CA TYR A 221 4.23 11.42 3.57
C TYR A 221 2.72 11.45 3.70
N TYR A 222 2.07 11.38 2.55
CA TYR A 222 0.62 11.34 2.47
C TYR A 222 0.11 10.39 1.38
N MET A 223 -1.13 9.93 1.57
CA MET A 223 -1.93 9.24 0.57
C MET A 223 -3.39 9.70 0.71
N ALA A 224 -3.88 10.44 -0.26
CA ALA A 224 -5.29 10.81 -0.35
C ALA A 224 -6.00 9.88 -1.32
N LEU A 225 -6.91 9.06 -0.80
CA LEU A 225 -7.69 8.09 -1.55
C LEU A 225 -9.04 8.69 -1.96
N ASP A 226 -9.33 8.66 -3.25
CA ASP A 226 -10.66 8.93 -3.75
C ASP A 226 -11.62 7.82 -3.32
N TYR A 227 -12.83 8.17 -2.92
CA TYR A 227 -13.86 7.20 -2.55
C TYR A 227 -14.17 6.18 -3.64
N ASP A 228 -14.01 6.54 -4.91
CA ASP A 228 -14.15 5.60 -6.03
C ASP A 228 -13.13 4.44 -5.98
N GLY A 229 -12.03 4.60 -5.25
CA GLY A 229 -11.03 3.57 -5.03
C GLY A 229 -11.39 2.53 -3.97
N ILE A 230 -12.39 2.79 -3.10
CA ILE A 230 -12.72 1.90 -1.99
C ILE A 230 -13.24 0.55 -2.50
N ALA A 231 -14.18 0.56 -3.43
CA ALA A 231 -14.75 -0.67 -3.99
C ALA A 231 -13.70 -1.54 -4.71
N PRO A 232 -12.87 -1.01 -5.63
CA PRO A 232 -11.79 -1.78 -6.25
C PRO A 232 -10.77 -2.34 -5.25
N LEU A 233 -10.34 -1.55 -4.25
CA LEU A 233 -9.40 -1.99 -3.22
C LEU A 233 -9.99 -3.09 -2.34
N ASN A 234 -11.24 -2.91 -1.91
CA ASN A 234 -11.98 -3.90 -1.13
C ASN A 234 -12.09 -5.24 -1.86
N ASP A 235 -12.42 -5.19 -3.15
CA ASP A 235 -12.61 -6.40 -3.95
C ASP A 235 -11.29 -7.07 -4.31
N ALA A 236 -10.19 -6.31 -4.45
CA ALA A 236 -8.85 -6.84 -4.68
C ALA A 236 -8.37 -7.77 -3.55
N ILE A 237 -8.82 -7.55 -2.30
CA ILE A 237 -8.52 -8.44 -1.17
C ILE A 237 -9.64 -9.46 -0.88
N GLY A 238 -10.67 -9.53 -1.73
CA GLY A 238 -11.81 -10.46 -1.59
C GLY A 238 -12.82 -10.05 -0.52
N GLY A 239 -13.11 -8.75 -0.42
CA GLY A 239 -14.10 -8.16 0.48
C GLY A 239 -13.65 -8.05 1.93
N VAL A 240 -14.24 -7.17 2.71
CA VAL A 240 -13.93 -6.91 4.12
C VAL A 240 -15.08 -7.34 5.01
N SER A 241 -14.78 -8.12 6.06
CA SER A 241 -15.77 -8.57 7.04
C SER A 241 -15.84 -7.58 8.21
N VAL A 242 -17.06 -7.14 8.54
CA VAL A 242 -17.32 -6.24 9.67
C VAL A 242 -18.58 -6.69 10.42
N ASN A 243 -18.64 -6.35 11.71
CA ASN A 243 -19.92 -6.29 12.42
C ASN A 243 -20.45 -4.87 12.25
N ALA A 244 -21.51 -4.69 11.47
CA ALA A 244 -21.98 -3.37 11.06
C ALA A 244 -22.39 -2.51 12.25
N LEU A 245 -21.71 -1.37 12.44
CA LEU A 245 -21.99 -0.45 13.56
C LEU A 245 -23.34 0.25 13.40
N GLU A 246 -23.81 0.40 12.16
CA GLU A 246 -25.01 1.17 11.82
C GLU A 246 -25.72 0.55 10.61
N ALA A 247 -27.02 0.76 10.53
CA ALA A 247 -27.78 0.41 9.34
C ALA A 247 -27.52 1.41 8.23
N ILE A 248 -27.21 0.92 7.02
CA ILE A 248 -26.93 1.78 5.86
C ILE A 248 -28.14 1.74 4.90
N PRO A 249 -28.82 2.85 4.68
CA PRO A 249 -30.00 2.88 3.81
C PRO A 249 -29.73 2.37 2.40
N ASN A 250 -30.68 1.62 1.83
CA ASN A 250 -30.63 1.09 0.45
C ASN A 250 -29.46 0.14 0.14
N THR A 251 -28.85 -0.49 1.17
CA THR A 251 -27.76 -1.46 0.99
C THR A 251 -28.09 -2.86 1.50
N GLY A 252 -29.11 -2.97 2.35
CA GLY A 252 -29.40 -4.20 3.10
C GLY A 252 -28.50 -4.43 4.32
N ILE A 253 -27.59 -3.51 4.65
CA ILE A 253 -26.75 -3.55 5.84
C ILE A 253 -27.59 -3.14 7.05
N VAL A 254 -27.60 -4.00 8.07
CA VAL A 254 -28.35 -3.80 9.34
C VAL A 254 -27.35 -3.69 10.49
N ALA A 255 -27.60 -2.78 11.44
CA ALA A 255 -26.76 -2.61 12.62
C ALA A 255 -26.62 -3.93 13.42
N GLY A 256 -25.40 -4.24 13.88
CA GLY A 256 -25.05 -5.46 14.59
C GLY A 256 -24.94 -6.72 13.72
N GLN A 257 -25.08 -6.61 12.42
CA GLN A 257 -24.97 -7.72 11.49
C GLN A 257 -23.49 -8.01 11.15
N ASP A 258 -23.08 -9.28 11.22
CA ASP A 258 -21.84 -9.74 10.62
C ASP A 258 -22.01 -9.85 9.10
N ILE A 259 -21.26 -9.06 8.35
CA ILE A 259 -21.36 -8.98 6.89
C ILE A 259 -19.98 -8.88 6.22
N VAL A 260 -19.88 -9.45 5.04
CA VAL A 260 -18.74 -9.19 4.14
C VAL A 260 -19.16 -8.10 3.15
N LEU A 261 -18.45 -6.99 3.19
CA LEU A 261 -18.67 -5.86 2.28
C LEU A 261 -18.00 -6.15 0.93
N TYR A 262 -18.73 -5.93 -0.16
CA TYR A 262 -18.27 -6.04 -1.54
C TYR A 262 -18.70 -4.84 -2.35
N GLY A 263 -17.87 -4.46 -3.33
CA GLY A 263 -18.16 -3.41 -4.31
C GLY A 263 -18.66 -2.12 -3.65
N ASP A 264 -19.73 -1.57 -4.20
CA ASP A 264 -20.33 -0.32 -3.74
C ASP A 264 -20.79 -0.34 -2.28
N ASN A 265 -21.10 -1.51 -1.71
CA ASN A 265 -21.50 -1.59 -0.30
C ASN A 265 -20.34 -1.25 0.64
N ALA A 266 -19.08 -1.54 0.25
CA ALA A 266 -17.92 -1.12 1.01
C ALA A 266 -17.77 0.41 1.01
N ALA A 267 -17.90 1.04 -0.17
CA ALA A 267 -17.84 2.48 -0.30
C ALA A 267 -19.00 3.16 0.49
N ARG A 268 -20.23 2.66 0.34
CA ARG A 268 -21.39 3.20 1.07
C ARG A 268 -21.24 3.06 2.58
N TYR A 269 -20.68 1.96 3.08
CA TYR A 269 -20.49 1.76 4.51
C TYR A 269 -19.58 2.82 5.13
N VAL A 270 -18.51 3.19 4.46
CA VAL A 270 -17.53 4.19 4.97
C VAL A 270 -17.91 5.62 4.66
N GLN A 271 -18.78 5.85 3.66
CA GLN A 271 -19.23 7.20 3.27
C GLN A 271 -20.48 7.66 3.97
N TYR A 272 -21.40 6.74 4.32
CA TYR A 272 -22.71 7.08 4.85
C TYR A 272 -22.60 8.04 6.04
N ARG A 273 -23.51 9.01 6.06
CA ARG A 273 -23.64 9.98 7.15
C ARG A 273 -25.12 10.29 7.39
N ASP A 274 -25.58 10.08 8.62
CA ASP A 274 -26.87 10.58 9.08
C ASP A 274 -26.69 12.01 9.61
N THR A 275 -26.99 13.01 8.79
CA THR A 275 -26.79 14.41 9.14
C THR A 275 -27.81 14.95 10.14
N SER A 276 -28.71 14.13 10.67
CA SER A 276 -29.71 14.53 11.67
C SER A 276 -29.14 14.61 13.10
N THR A 277 -27.92 14.07 13.33
CA THR A 277 -27.27 14.04 14.64
C THR A 277 -26.00 14.88 14.67
N LEU A 278 -25.65 15.44 15.85
CA LEU A 278 -24.40 16.16 16.06
C LEU A 278 -23.16 15.27 15.93
N THR A 279 -23.32 13.98 16.27
CA THR A 279 -22.24 12.99 16.24
C THR A 279 -22.02 12.36 14.86
N SER A 280 -22.78 12.73 13.85
CA SER A 280 -22.81 12.08 12.55
C SER A 280 -21.44 11.94 11.86
N SER A 281 -20.53 12.88 12.06
CA SER A 281 -19.15 12.78 11.51
C SER A 281 -18.29 11.80 12.31
N LEU A 282 -18.47 11.74 13.64
CA LEU A 282 -17.80 10.80 14.52
C LEU A 282 -18.27 9.37 14.29
N ASP A 283 -19.58 9.18 14.09
CA ASP A 283 -20.18 7.86 13.75
C ASP A 283 -19.64 7.35 12.42
N ARG A 284 -19.52 8.22 11.42
CA ARG A 284 -18.86 7.87 10.15
C ARG A 284 -17.38 7.53 10.37
N GLN A 285 -16.65 8.31 11.14
CA GLN A 285 -15.24 8.03 11.45
C GLN A 285 -15.09 6.68 12.15
N ALA A 286 -15.95 6.33 13.09
CA ALA A 286 -15.93 5.01 13.75
C ALA A 286 -16.05 3.86 12.74
N ARG A 287 -16.94 3.97 11.73
CA ARG A 287 -17.05 2.98 10.64
C ARG A 287 -15.82 2.94 9.75
N GLN A 288 -15.23 4.09 9.42
CA GLN A 288 -13.98 4.19 8.63
C GLN A 288 -12.81 3.49 9.36
N VAL A 289 -12.68 3.74 10.65
CA VAL A 289 -11.69 3.10 11.52
C VAL A 289 -11.89 1.58 11.57
N GLN A 290 -13.12 1.12 11.83
CA GLN A 290 -13.45 -0.31 11.84
C GLN A 290 -13.13 -0.97 10.49
N TYR A 291 -13.52 -0.33 9.39
CA TYR A 291 -13.25 -0.81 8.05
C TYR A 291 -11.74 -0.91 7.77
N LEU A 292 -10.98 0.13 8.11
CA LEU A 292 -9.53 0.15 7.90
C LEU A 292 -8.81 -0.94 8.71
N GLN A 293 -9.23 -1.18 9.96
CA GLN A 293 -8.69 -2.29 10.78
C GLN A 293 -8.93 -3.65 10.11
N ALA A 294 -10.17 -3.90 9.69
CA ALA A 294 -10.55 -5.15 9.06
C ALA A 294 -9.87 -5.33 7.68
N PHE A 295 -9.80 -4.26 6.88
CA PHE A 295 -9.09 -4.22 5.60
C PHE A 295 -7.59 -4.53 5.78
N SER A 296 -6.91 -3.80 6.68
CA SER A 296 -5.48 -3.97 6.94
C SER A 296 -5.16 -5.39 7.42
N SER A 297 -5.94 -5.92 8.34
CA SER A 297 -5.78 -7.29 8.85
C SER A 297 -5.89 -8.32 7.72
N LYS A 298 -6.86 -8.15 6.82
CA LYS A 298 -7.07 -9.06 5.68
C LYS A 298 -5.98 -8.90 4.61
N ALA A 299 -5.57 -7.67 4.29
CA ALA A 299 -4.48 -7.40 3.36
C ALA A 299 -3.16 -8.03 3.83
N LEU A 300 -2.84 -7.88 5.13
CA LEU A 300 -1.66 -8.51 5.73
C LEU A 300 -1.72 -10.04 5.74
N ALA A 301 -2.89 -10.61 6.01
CA ALA A 301 -3.09 -12.06 5.93
C ALA A 301 -2.85 -12.59 4.50
N SER A 302 -3.30 -11.85 3.48
CA SER A 302 -3.07 -12.17 2.07
C SER A 302 -1.57 -12.06 1.70
N ALA A 303 -0.86 -11.09 2.25
CA ALA A 303 0.57 -10.87 2.02
C ALA A 303 1.45 -12.00 2.56
N LYS A 304 1.07 -12.62 3.70
CA LYS A 304 1.79 -13.77 4.26
C LYS A 304 1.83 -14.98 3.32
N GLY A 305 0.85 -15.10 2.43
CA GLY A 305 0.81 -16.17 1.42
C GLY A 305 1.44 -15.79 0.08
N ASN A 306 1.46 -14.51 -0.25
CA ASN A 306 1.96 -14.00 -1.53
C ASN A 306 2.36 -12.53 -1.43
N VAL A 307 3.65 -12.26 -1.40
CA VAL A 307 4.21 -10.90 -1.30
C VAL A 307 3.78 -9.98 -2.46
N THR A 308 3.57 -10.55 -3.66
CA THR A 308 3.15 -9.76 -4.82
C THR A 308 1.77 -9.15 -4.63
N SER A 309 0.93 -9.73 -3.76
CA SER A 309 -0.40 -9.18 -3.47
C SER A 309 -0.37 -7.78 -2.85
N LEU A 310 0.68 -7.42 -2.08
CA LEU A 310 0.86 -6.04 -1.59
C LEU A 310 1.21 -5.06 -2.70
N ILE A 311 2.05 -5.49 -3.65
CA ILE A 311 2.41 -4.67 -4.81
C ILE A 311 1.18 -4.45 -5.70
N ASP A 312 0.39 -5.50 -5.91
CA ASP A 312 -0.83 -5.41 -6.70
C ASP A 312 -1.85 -4.48 -6.01
N LEU A 313 -1.99 -4.59 -4.69
CA LEU A 313 -2.86 -3.71 -3.91
C LEU A 313 -2.38 -2.25 -3.96
N PHE A 314 -1.08 -2.00 -3.85
CA PHE A 314 -0.50 -0.66 -4.00
C PHE A 314 -0.76 -0.09 -5.40
N ASN A 315 -0.60 -0.90 -6.44
CA ASN A 315 -0.89 -0.47 -7.81
C ASN A 315 -2.35 -0.10 -8.01
N VAL A 316 -3.29 -0.84 -7.39
CA VAL A 316 -4.72 -0.48 -7.39
C VAL A 316 -4.93 0.82 -6.62
N ALA A 317 -4.36 0.95 -5.40
CA ALA A 317 -4.48 2.16 -4.60
C ALA A 317 -3.98 3.39 -5.36
N ASN A 318 -2.82 3.29 -6.01
CA ASN A 318 -2.19 4.40 -6.73
C ASN A 318 -3.02 4.91 -7.95
N GLN A 319 -3.92 4.09 -8.49
CA GLN A 319 -4.84 4.53 -9.56
C GLN A 319 -5.93 5.48 -9.06
N TYR A 320 -6.25 5.41 -7.76
CA TYR A 320 -7.33 6.15 -7.13
C TYR A 320 -6.83 7.10 -6.03
N SER A 321 -5.53 7.34 -5.96
CA SER A 321 -4.97 8.20 -4.91
C SER A 321 -4.02 9.25 -5.46
N VAL A 322 -3.89 10.32 -4.68
CA VAL A 322 -2.80 11.29 -4.77
C VAL A 322 -1.83 11.00 -3.64
N THR A 323 -0.58 10.70 -3.95
CA THR A 323 0.44 10.34 -2.96
C THR A 323 1.81 10.83 -3.35
N ASN A 324 2.64 11.15 -2.36
CA ASN A 324 4.07 11.39 -2.55
C ASN A 324 4.94 10.18 -2.15
N LEU A 325 4.31 9.05 -1.81
CA LEU A 325 5.03 7.79 -1.61
C LEU A 325 5.51 7.25 -2.96
N GLY A 326 6.81 7.21 -3.14
CA GLY A 326 7.43 6.59 -4.31
C GLY A 326 7.59 5.07 -4.14
N VAL A 327 8.07 4.43 -5.20
CA VAL A 327 8.33 2.97 -5.20
C VAL A 327 9.39 2.58 -4.16
N ASN A 328 10.36 3.46 -3.89
CA ASN A 328 11.43 3.20 -2.93
C ASN A 328 10.89 3.20 -1.50
N GLU A 329 10.11 4.21 -1.13
CA GLU A 329 9.48 4.38 0.17
C GLU A 329 8.49 3.24 0.44
N PHE A 330 7.63 2.94 -0.53
CA PHE A 330 6.73 1.80 -0.44
C PHE A 330 7.49 0.47 -0.31
N GLY A 331 8.57 0.30 -1.08
CA GLY A 331 9.44 -0.88 -1.00
C GLY A 331 10.07 -1.07 0.37
N TYR A 332 10.50 0.02 1.01
CA TYR A 332 11.02 -0.01 2.38
C TYR A 332 9.93 -0.39 3.39
N LEU A 333 8.76 0.26 3.37
CA LEU A 333 7.63 -0.07 4.24
C LEU A 333 7.19 -1.53 4.08
N ALA A 334 7.01 -1.98 2.84
CA ALA A 334 6.65 -3.37 2.54
C ALA A 334 7.71 -4.36 3.06
N SER A 335 9.00 -4.06 2.86
CA SER A 335 10.11 -4.88 3.37
C SER A 335 10.12 -4.95 4.89
N SER A 336 9.89 -3.83 5.57
CA SER A 336 9.82 -3.76 7.05
C SER A 336 8.68 -4.62 7.58
N VAL A 337 7.49 -4.50 6.97
CA VAL A 337 6.32 -5.32 7.33
C VAL A 337 6.55 -6.81 7.05
N LEU A 338 7.21 -7.16 5.96
CA LEU A 338 7.51 -8.55 5.63
C LEU A 338 8.57 -9.17 6.53
N THR A 339 9.54 -8.38 6.96
CA THR A 339 10.65 -8.84 7.80
C THR A 339 10.23 -8.95 9.26
N ASN A 340 9.58 -7.94 9.80
CA ASN A 340 9.23 -7.83 11.21
C ASN A 340 7.79 -8.25 11.52
N GLY A 341 6.94 -8.36 10.49
CA GLY A 341 5.50 -8.54 10.64
C GLY A 341 4.82 -7.24 11.07
N ILE A 342 3.49 -7.32 11.25
CA ILE A 342 2.75 -6.37 12.08
C ILE A 342 2.53 -7.07 13.43
N THR A 343 3.23 -6.61 14.45
CA THR A 343 3.19 -7.21 15.79
C THR A 343 1.94 -6.78 16.56
N SER A 344 1.51 -5.52 16.35
CA SER A 344 0.24 -5.00 16.82
C SER A 344 -0.30 -3.97 15.82
N LEU A 345 -1.61 -3.86 15.75
CA LEU A 345 -2.31 -2.78 15.04
C LEU A 345 -3.27 -2.13 16.04
N GLU A 346 -2.87 -0.97 16.53
CA GLU A 346 -3.66 -0.16 17.44
C GLU A 346 -4.40 0.91 16.64
N VAL A 347 -5.59 1.26 17.07
CA VAL A 347 -6.34 2.38 16.49
C VAL A 347 -6.83 3.26 17.61
N VAL A 348 -6.41 4.52 17.54
CA VAL A 348 -6.76 5.59 18.50
C VAL A 348 -7.52 6.64 17.71
N THR A 349 -8.66 7.06 18.20
CA THR A 349 -9.33 8.27 17.71
C THR A 349 -9.07 9.37 18.72
N LEU A 350 -8.54 10.50 18.26
CA LEU A 350 -8.32 11.65 19.13
C LEU A 350 -9.66 12.09 19.74
N PRO A 351 -9.77 12.11 21.06
CA PRO A 351 -10.99 12.54 21.72
C PRO A 351 -11.19 14.04 21.56
N GLY A 352 -12.45 14.47 21.55
CA GLY A 352 -12.82 15.87 21.47
C GLY A 352 -14.29 16.07 21.74
N GLU A 353 -14.66 17.29 22.13
CA GLU A 353 -16.03 17.67 22.39
C GLU A 353 -16.68 18.25 21.13
N PRO A 354 -17.76 17.64 20.60
CA PRO A 354 -18.51 18.21 19.48
C PRO A 354 -19.43 19.33 19.99
N VAL A 355 -19.28 20.50 19.40
CA VAL A 355 -20.07 21.69 19.72
C VAL A 355 -20.80 22.17 18.46
N GLN A 356 -22.05 22.62 18.59
CA GLN A 356 -22.75 23.26 17.50
C GLN A 356 -22.20 24.68 17.33
N GLY A 357 -21.39 24.88 16.29
CA GLY A 357 -20.93 26.19 15.88
C GLY A 357 -21.99 27.00 15.15
N ALA A 358 -21.63 28.17 14.64
CA ALA A 358 -22.55 29.08 13.98
C ALA A 358 -23.17 28.50 12.69
N GLN A 359 -22.45 27.67 11.97
CA GLN A 359 -22.89 27.06 10.71
C GLN A 359 -22.72 25.55 10.69
N PHE A 360 -21.67 25.03 11.32
CA PHE A 360 -21.29 23.61 11.28
C PHE A 360 -20.98 23.11 12.69
N VAL A 361 -20.87 21.79 12.84
CA VAL A 361 -20.35 21.19 14.05
C VAL A 361 -18.83 21.41 14.11
N GLU A 362 -18.35 21.83 15.26
CA GLU A 362 -16.92 22.01 15.58
C GLU A 362 -16.53 20.98 16.63
N VAL A 363 -15.34 20.38 16.49
CA VAL A 363 -14.81 19.45 17.48
C VAL A 363 -13.56 20.06 18.13
N TYR A 364 -13.62 20.27 19.43
CA TYR A 364 -12.49 20.76 20.21
C TYR A 364 -11.76 19.58 20.80
N LEU A 365 -10.54 19.32 20.32
CA LEU A 365 -9.73 18.20 20.79
C LEU A 365 -9.34 18.38 22.26
N ASP A 366 -9.27 17.26 22.98
CA ASP A 366 -8.70 17.19 24.32
C ASP A 366 -7.16 17.23 24.20
N GLU A 367 -6.57 18.39 24.51
CA GLU A 367 -5.14 18.65 24.32
C GLU A 367 -4.25 17.69 25.14
N GLU A 368 -4.65 17.34 26.37
CA GLU A 368 -3.92 16.39 27.20
C GLU A 368 -3.92 14.99 26.59
N ALA A 369 -5.08 14.52 26.13
CA ALA A 369 -5.20 13.21 25.49
C ALA A 369 -4.50 13.17 24.12
N VAL A 370 -4.46 14.27 23.37
CA VAL A 370 -3.66 14.39 22.14
C VAL A 370 -2.18 14.29 22.47
N TYR A 371 -1.71 15.02 23.49
CA TYR A 371 -0.30 14.99 23.88
C TYR A 371 0.12 13.60 24.38
N GLN A 372 -0.70 12.97 25.21
CA GLN A 372 -0.47 11.59 25.64
C GLN A 372 -0.39 10.62 24.43
N THR A 373 -1.27 10.80 23.44
CA THR A 373 -1.21 10.00 22.20
C THR A 373 0.11 10.21 21.47
N VAL A 374 0.62 11.44 21.40
CA VAL A 374 1.93 11.74 20.80
C VAL A 374 3.04 11.01 21.56
N LEU A 375 3.05 11.08 22.90
CA LEU A 375 4.05 10.38 23.72
C LEU A 375 3.99 8.85 23.52
N ASP A 376 2.79 8.26 23.56
CA ASP A 376 2.59 6.81 23.43
C ASP A 376 2.98 6.24 22.05
N VAL A 377 2.85 7.07 21.02
CA VAL A 377 3.12 6.64 19.64
C VAL A 377 4.54 6.94 19.22
N TYR A 378 5.04 8.14 19.49
CA TYR A 378 6.31 8.63 18.94
C TYR A 378 7.49 8.56 19.90
N TYR A 379 7.25 8.26 21.17
CA TYR A 379 8.30 8.23 22.17
C TYR A 379 8.36 6.90 22.91
N THR A 380 9.45 6.71 23.62
CA THR A 380 9.65 5.58 24.54
C THR A 380 10.05 6.16 25.90
N GLN A 381 9.33 5.81 26.96
CA GLN A 381 9.73 6.16 28.33
C GLN A 381 11.05 5.44 28.66
N VAL A 382 12.02 6.17 29.23
CA VAL A 382 13.40 5.69 29.43
C VAL A 382 13.86 5.67 30.88
N ASP A 383 13.01 6.09 31.83
CA ASP A 383 13.25 6.06 33.28
C ASP A 383 12.39 5.01 34.02
#